data_fc1832309ca23f1f46ad6ab7e82e3234
#
_entry.id   fc1832309ca23f1f46ad6ab7e82e3234
#
_cell.length_a   1.000
_cell.length_b   1.000
_cell.length_c   1.000
_cell.angle_alpha   90.00
_cell.angle_beta   90.00
_cell.angle_gamma   90.00
#
_symmetry.space_group_name_H-M   'P 1'
#
loop_
_entity.id
_entity.type
_entity.pdbx_description
1 polymer ?
#
loop_
_entity_poly.entity_id
_entity_poly.type
_entity_poly.pdbx_seq_one_letter_code
_entity_poly.pdbx_strand_id
1 'polypeptide(L)'
;KYNTWEEICGKGRIIPAFPGVGGSFEENILDAKLTPSIIQATTFGEINGGKSERLLQLASIFKRSYIPYKIEKDMHAWQLCHLAMIVPIADAYYEAGVPEKAGEDRELMRKTAITIKKNLDSLHKLGVTLTPKKMKVLHRLPVQILSIGLRFAFQSEFGNTFMYQHSMKALDEMRALHNQFYGYIGSEEDRN
;
A
#
# COMPACT_ATOMS: atom_id res chain seq x y z
N LYS A 1 7.52 9.79 11.18
CA LYS A 1 8.64 9.10 10.50
C LYS A 1 9.47 10.03 9.60
N TYR A 2 8.86 10.89 8.77
CA TYR A 2 9.63 11.77 7.88
C TYR A 2 10.52 12.73 8.68
N ASN A 3 10.02 13.29 9.78
CA ASN A 3 10.79 14.18 10.65
C ASN A 3 12.07 13.51 11.16
N THR A 4 11.98 12.26 11.63
CA THR A 4 13.14 11.49 12.09
C THR A 4 14.16 11.27 10.97
N TRP A 5 13.71 11.01 9.75
CA TRP A 5 14.60 10.87 8.61
C TRP A 5 15.24 12.21 8.20
N GLU A 6 14.48 13.31 8.27
CA GLU A 6 15.03 14.64 8.02
C GLU A 6 16.03 15.09 9.10
N GLU A 7 15.85 14.66 10.36
CA GLU A 7 16.83 14.88 11.43
C GLU A 7 18.17 14.19 11.13
N ILE A 8 18.13 12.98 10.55
CA ILE A 8 19.34 12.22 10.21
C ILE A 8 19.98 12.72 8.90
N CYS A 9 19.17 12.86 7.85
CA CYS A 9 19.66 13.13 6.50
C CYS A 9 19.80 14.63 6.19
N GLY A 10 19.20 15.49 7.00
CA GLY A 10 19.05 16.92 6.78
C GLY A 10 17.71 17.26 6.13
N LYS A 11 17.16 18.39 6.57
CA LYS A 11 15.86 18.90 6.14
C LYS A 11 15.79 19.08 4.62
N GLY A 12 14.70 18.64 4.02
CA GLY A 12 14.46 18.76 2.58
C GLY A 12 15.29 17.79 1.72
N ARG A 13 15.93 16.77 2.29
CA ARG A 13 16.69 15.76 1.53
C ARG A 13 15.92 14.46 1.27
N ILE A 14 14.74 14.34 1.82
CA ILE A 14 13.89 13.13 1.68
C ILE A 14 12.81 13.37 0.63
N ILE A 15 12.66 12.44 -0.30
CA ILE A 15 11.49 12.32 -1.18
C ILE A 15 10.84 10.98 -0.85
N PRO A 16 9.68 10.96 -0.17
CA PRO A 16 8.92 9.74 0.04
C PRO A 16 8.53 9.11 -1.29
N ALA A 17 8.73 7.81 -1.41
CA ALA A 17 8.38 7.06 -2.60
C ALA A 17 7.81 5.68 -2.23
N PHE A 18 7.03 5.12 -3.15
CA PHE A 18 6.56 3.74 -3.10
C PHE A 18 6.79 3.10 -4.48
N PRO A 19 7.56 2.02 -4.57
CA PRO A 19 7.89 1.39 -5.84
C PRO A 19 6.67 0.67 -6.44
N GLY A 20 6.45 0.83 -7.74
CA GLY A 20 5.50 0.06 -8.53
C GLY A 20 6.20 -1.14 -9.17
N VAL A 21 6.85 -1.96 -8.36
CA VAL A 21 7.62 -3.12 -8.79
C VAL A 21 7.55 -4.20 -7.71
N GLY A 22 7.49 -5.43 -8.13
CA GLY A 22 7.69 -6.60 -7.28
C GLY A 22 8.75 -7.50 -7.89
N GLY A 23 9.37 -8.33 -7.06
CA GLY A 23 10.39 -9.25 -7.54
C GLY A 23 11.06 -10.03 -6.42
N SER A 24 11.99 -10.89 -6.81
CA SER A 24 12.78 -11.72 -5.90
C SER A 24 14.20 -11.86 -6.39
N PHE A 25 15.09 -12.16 -5.48
CA PHE A 25 16.44 -12.62 -5.82
C PHE A 25 16.45 -14.14 -5.93
N GLU A 26 16.96 -14.65 -7.05
CA GLU A 26 17.24 -16.07 -7.28
C GLU A 26 18.70 -16.17 -7.70
N GLU A 27 19.52 -16.88 -6.95
CA GLU A 27 20.95 -17.10 -7.23
C GLU A 27 21.73 -15.81 -7.61
N ASN A 28 21.52 -14.72 -6.89
CA ASN A 28 22.07 -13.37 -7.16
C ASN A 28 21.52 -12.66 -8.41
N ILE A 29 20.49 -13.17 -9.04
CA ILE A 29 19.78 -12.51 -10.13
C ILE A 29 18.50 -11.87 -9.55
N LEU A 30 18.33 -10.56 -9.82
CA LEU A 30 17.09 -9.86 -9.51
C LEU A 30 16.07 -10.11 -10.63
N ASP A 31 15.06 -10.94 -10.37
CA ASP A 31 13.86 -10.99 -11.21
C ASP A 31 12.88 -9.91 -10.72
N ALA A 32 12.70 -8.85 -11.49
CA ALA A 32 11.86 -7.73 -11.16
C ALA A 32 10.78 -7.50 -12.23
N LYS A 33 9.53 -7.40 -11.80
CA LYS A 33 8.37 -7.15 -12.67
C LYS A 33 7.72 -5.83 -12.29
N LEU A 34 7.54 -4.94 -13.27
CA LEU A 34 6.78 -3.70 -13.06
C LEU A 34 5.31 -4.03 -12.83
N THR A 35 4.73 -3.44 -11.79
CA THR A 35 3.30 -3.54 -11.54
C THR A 35 2.55 -2.78 -12.65
N PRO A 36 1.45 -3.33 -13.22
CA PRO A 36 0.63 -2.59 -14.17
C PRO A 36 0.24 -1.22 -13.62
N SER A 37 0.43 -0.16 -14.40
CA SER A 37 0.26 1.24 -13.95
C SER A 37 -1.14 1.57 -13.47
N ILE A 38 -2.16 0.84 -13.96
CA ILE A 38 -3.55 0.97 -13.51
C ILE A 38 -3.72 0.47 -12.07
N ILE A 39 -2.93 -0.55 -11.68
CA ILE A 39 -2.97 -1.11 -10.34
C ILE A 39 -2.07 -0.28 -9.42
N GLN A 40 -0.77 -0.18 -9.73
CA GLN A 40 0.21 0.54 -8.92
C GLN A 40 1.38 1.00 -9.75
N ALA A 41 1.43 2.29 -10.10
CA ALA A 41 2.65 2.91 -10.62
C ALA A 41 3.58 3.28 -9.46
N THR A 42 4.88 3.40 -9.71
CA THR A 42 5.80 4.00 -8.74
C THR A 42 5.27 5.40 -8.38
N THR A 43 5.01 5.62 -7.10
CA THR A 43 4.39 6.84 -6.62
C THR A 43 5.35 7.57 -5.69
N PHE A 44 5.58 8.86 -5.91
CA PHE A 44 6.47 9.68 -5.09
C PHE A 44 6.00 11.12 -5.04
N GLY A 45 6.48 11.87 -4.04
CA GLY A 45 6.11 13.27 -3.88
C GLY A 45 6.95 13.95 -2.81
N GLU A 46 6.92 15.27 -2.76
CA GLU A 46 7.56 16.02 -1.69
C GLU A 46 6.77 15.88 -0.38
N ILE A 47 7.47 15.92 0.75
CA ILE A 47 6.87 15.87 2.09
C ILE A 47 5.83 16.98 2.29
N ASN A 48 6.12 18.17 1.76
CA ASN A 48 5.26 19.35 1.85
C ASN A 48 4.22 19.47 0.71
N GLY A 49 4.14 18.47 -0.16
CA GLY A 49 3.21 18.45 -1.30
C GLY A 49 3.56 19.39 -2.46
N GLY A 50 4.72 20.04 -2.39
CA GLY A 50 5.19 20.97 -3.42
C GLY A 50 5.68 20.27 -4.69
N LYS A 51 5.91 21.06 -5.73
CA LYS A 51 6.62 20.63 -6.94
C LYS A 51 8.01 21.28 -6.93
N SER A 52 9.02 20.49 -6.61
CA SER A 52 10.41 20.93 -6.64
C SER A 52 11.08 20.53 -7.96
N GLU A 53 12.20 21.20 -8.27
CA GLU A 53 13.02 20.86 -9.43
C GLU A 53 13.54 19.41 -9.35
N ARG A 54 14.02 18.97 -8.20
CA ARG A 54 14.49 17.58 -7.99
C ARG A 54 13.38 16.56 -8.21
N LEU A 55 12.12 16.86 -7.83
CA LEU A 55 10.98 16.01 -8.08
C LEU A 55 10.70 15.87 -9.59
N LEU A 56 10.83 16.98 -10.34
CA LEU A 56 10.67 16.98 -11.80
C LEU A 56 11.84 16.26 -12.49
N GLN A 57 13.07 16.40 -11.98
CA GLN A 57 14.23 15.64 -12.47
C GLN A 57 14.02 14.13 -12.27
N LEU A 58 13.58 13.71 -11.08
CA LEU A 58 13.23 12.30 -10.79
C LEU A 58 12.16 11.81 -11.76
N ALA A 59 11.06 12.55 -11.93
CA ALA A 59 10.00 12.23 -12.88
C ALA A 59 10.52 12.09 -14.33
N SER A 60 11.46 12.96 -14.73
CA SER A 60 12.10 12.87 -16.05
C SER A 60 12.92 11.59 -16.23
N ILE A 61 13.62 11.13 -15.17
CA ILE A 61 14.35 9.87 -15.19
C ILE A 61 13.38 8.70 -15.42
N PHE A 62 12.30 8.61 -14.62
CA PHE A 62 11.28 7.57 -14.77
C PHE A 62 10.65 7.56 -16.16
N LYS A 63 10.32 8.77 -16.68
CA LYS A 63 9.76 8.91 -18.02
C LYS A 63 10.71 8.39 -19.12
N ARG A 64 11.99 8.74 -19.06
CA ARG A 64 13.02 8.28 -20.03
C ARG A 64 13.29 6.79 -19.93
N SER A 65 13.15 6.21 -18.75
CA SER A 65 13.32 4.77 -18.52
C SER A 65 12.06 3.96 -18.80
N TYR A 66 10.99 4.59 -19.29
CA TYR A 66 9.69 3.94 -19.55
C TYR A 66 9.08 3.26 -18.30
N ILE A 67 9.45 3.71 -17.10
CA ILE A 67 8.90 3.20 -15.85
C ILE A 67 7.65 4.01 -15.49
N PRO A 68 6.48 3.38 -15.34
CA PRO A 68 5.26 4.07 -14.95
C PRO A 68 5.40 4.75 -13.59
N TYR A 69 5.07 6.03 -13.51
CA TYR A 69 5.13 6.78 -12.27
C TYR A 69 3.92 7.70 -12.06
N LYS A 70 3.72 8.12 -10.82
CA LYS A 70 2.76 9.16 -10.41
C LYS A 70 3.39 10.08 -9.38
N ILE A 71 3.10 11.37 -9.50
CA ILE A 71 3.45 12.36 -8.47
C ILE A 71 2.22 12.54 -7.58
N GLU A 72 2.41 12.30 -6.28
CA GLU A 72 1.37 12.45 -5.26
C GLU A 72 1.67 13.70 -4.42
N LYS A 73 0.63 14.48 -4.15
CA LYS A 73 0.77 15.70 -3.34
C LYS A 73 0.89 15.40 -1.85
N ASP A 74 0.19 14.38 -1.39
CA ASP A 74 0.19 13.97 0.00
C ASP A 74 0.59 12.50 0.10
N MET A 75 1.91 12.28 0.11
CA MET A 75 2.49 10.94 0.23
C MET A 75 2.17 10.29 1.58
N HIS A 76 1.98 11.09 2.63
CA HIS A 76 1.61 10.55 3.94
C HIS A 76 0.21 9.94 3.90
N ALA A 77 -0.79 10.71 3.46
CA ALA A 77 -2.15 10.21 3.27
C ALA A 77 -2.20 9.03 2.30
N TRP A 78 -1.40 9.09 1.22
CA TRP A 78 -1.31 8.00 0.25
C TRP A 78 -0.79 6.70 0.89
N GLN A 79 0.29 6.79 1.68
CA GLN A 79 0.87 5.63 2.37
C GLN A 79 -0.09 5.06 3.42
N LEU A 80 -0.78 5.90 4.20
CA LEU A 80 -1.79 5.46 5.16
C LEU A 80 -2.94 4.72 4.45
N CYS A 81 -3.46 5.26 3.36
CA CYS A 81 -4.52 4.60 2.58
C CYS A 81 -4.05 3.27 1.96
N HIS A 82 -2.78 3.20 1.57
CA HIS A 82 -2.18 1.96 1.07
C HIS A 82 -2.09 0.92 2.19
N LEU A 83 -1.61 1.30 3.39
CA LEU A 83 -1.56 0.43 4.57
C LEU A 83 -2.95 -0.05 4.99
N ALA A 84 -3.96 0.82 4.96
CA ALA A 84 -5.35 0.45 5.25
C ALA A 84 -5.87 -0.73 4.42
N MET A 85 -5.28 -0.94 3.24
CA MET A 85 -5.62 -2.04 2.33
C MET A 85 -4.66 -3.22 2.46
N ILE A 86 -3.33 -2.99 2.42
CA ILE A 86 -2.37 -4.09 2.33
C ILE A 86 -2.20 -4.84 3.64
N VAL A 87 -2.36 -4.18 4.79
CA VAL A 87 -2.24 -4.85 6.10
C VAL A 87 -3.32 -5.93 6.24
N PRO A 88 -4.63 -5.66 6.06
CA PRO A 88 -5.65 -6.72 6.11
C PRO A 88 -5.47 -7.80 5.03
N ILE A 89 -4.89 -7.47 3.88
CA ILE A 89 -4.58 -8.46 2.83
C ILE A 89 -3.50 -9.42 3.31
N ALA A 90 -2.42 -8.92 3.92
CA ALA A 90 -1.38 -9.77 4.48
C ALA A 90 -1.90 -10.61 5.66
N ASP A 91 -2.68 -10.00 6.56
CA ASP A 91 -3.31 -10.71 7.69
C ASP A 91 -4.18 -11.87 7.20
N ALA A 92 -4.88 -11.72 6.07
CA ALA A 92 -5.68 -12.79 5.48
C ALA A 92 -4.84 -13.99 5.04
N TYR A 93 -3.64 -13.76 4.48
CA TYR A 93 -2.72 -14.87 4.16
C TYR A 93 -2.22 -15.58 5.42
N TYR A 94 -1.98 -14.83 6.51
CA TYR A 94 -1.49 -15.41 7.78
C TYR A 94 -2.58 -16.16 8.55
N GLU A 95 -3.84 -15.74 8.39
CA GLU A 95 -4.99 -16.40 9.02
C GLU A 95 -5.44 -17.66 8.27
N ALA A 96 -5.19 -17.72 6.96
CA ALA A 96 -5.58 -18.85 6.13
C ALA A 96 -4.83 -20.13 6.53
N GLY A 97 -5.54 -21.25 6.69
CA GLY A 97 -4.92 -22.55 6.97
C GLY A 97 -3.99 -23.01 5.85
N VAL A 98 -4.27 -22.63 4.61
CA VAL A 98 -3.42 -22.79 3.43
C VAL A 98 -3.33 -21.42 2.75
N PRO A 99 -2.24 -20.65 2.97
CA PRO A 99 -2.12 -19.28 2.50
C PRO A 99 -2.38 -19.10 0.99
N GLU A 100 -1.89 -20.02 0.15
CA GLU A 100 -2.09 -20.00 -1.30
C GLU A 100 -3.57 -20.09 -1.70
N LYS A 101 -4.41 -20.64 -0.82
CA LYS A 101 -5.85 -20.82 -1.02
C LYS A 101 -6.71 -19.79 -0.28
N ALA A 102 -6.10 -18.78 0.33
CA ALA A 102 -6.82 -17.76 1.11
C ALA A 102 -8.01 -17.17 0.33
N GLY A 103 -7.86 -16.95 -0.99
CA GLY A 103 -8.93 -16.44 -1.86
C GLY A 103 -10.12 -17.38 -2.08
N GLU A 104 -10.01 -18.66 -1.73
CA GLU A 104 -11.11 -19.63 -1.82
C GLU A 104 -12.06 -19.48 -0.62
N ASP A 105 -11.56 -19.04 0.52
CA ASP A 105 -12.33 -18.81 1.74
C ASP A 105 -13.20 -17.54 1.64
N ARG A 106 -14.50 -17.75 1.49
CA ARG A 106 -15.48 -16.67 1.33
C ARG A 106 -15.62 -15.82 2.59
N GLU A 107 -15.58 -16.45 3.77
CA GLU A 107 -15.76 -15.74 5.04
C GLU A 107 -14.50 -14.92 5.38
N LEU A 108 -13.33 -15.47 5.14
CA LEU A 108 -12.06 -14.76 5.27
C LEU A 108 -12.01 -13.53 4.34
N MET A 109 -12.39 -13.67 3.08
CA MET A 109 -12.42 -12.54 2.13
C MET A 109 -13.48 -11.48 2.51
N ARG A 110 -14.61 -11.92 3.09
CA ARG A 110 -15.62 -11.00 3.62
C ARG A 110 -15.09 -10.23 4.85
N LYS A 111 -14.44 -10.91 5.78
CA LYS A 111 -13.77 -10.32 6.95
C LYS A 111 -12.72 -9.30 6.50
N THR A 112 -11.87 -9.67 5.55
CA THR A 112 -10.84 -8.78 4.98
C THR A 112 -11.46 -7.52 4.35
N ALA A 113 -12.54 -7.67 3.57
CA ALA A 113 -13.25 -6.55 2.98
C ALA A 113 -13.82 -5.60 4.05
N ILE A 114 -14.41 -6.14 5.13
CA ILE A 114 -14.91 -5.34 6.25
C ILE A 114 -13.77 -4.59 6.93
N THR A 115 -12.64 -5.25 7.18
CA THR A 115 -11.47 -4.63 7.83
C THR A 115 -10.88 -3.51 6.98
N ILE A 116 -10.72 -3.69 5.67
CA ILE A 116 -10.27 -2.63 4.76
C ILE A 116 -11.19 -1.41 4.85
N LYS A 117 -12.51 -1.63 4.84
CA LYS A 117 -13.47 -0.52 4.93
C LYS A 117 -13.40 0.20 6.28
N LYS A 118 -13.32 -0.53 7.38
CA LYS A 118 -13.15 0.04 8.74
C LYS A 118 -11.88 0.88 8.83
N ASN A 119 -10.77 0.39 8.28
CA ASN A 119 -9.50 1.10 8.25
C ASN A 119 -9.60 2.42 7.47
N LEU A 120 -10.26 2.39 6.29
CA LEU A 120 -10.50 3.61 5.50
C LEU A 120 -11.48 4.57 6.20
N ASP A 121 -12.49 4.06 6.90
CA ASP A 121 -13.40 4.87 7.73
C ASP A 121 -12.65 5.56 8.86
N SER A 122 -11.79 4.84 9.60
CA SER A 122 -10.96 5.41 10.66
C SER A 122 -10.05 6.52 10.12
N LEU A 123 -9.35 6.28 9.01
CA LEU A 123 -8.54 7.32 8.38
C LEU A 123 -9.37 8.56 7.99
N HIS A 124 -10.56 8.35 7.44
CA HIS A 124 -11.43 9.45 7.05
C HIS A 124 -11.91 10.26 8.26
N LYS A 125 -12.29 9.59 9.35
CA LYS A 125 -12.66 10.24 10.63
C LYS A 125 -11.51 11.06 11.23
N LEU A 126 -10.26 10.59 11.06
CA LEU A 126 -9.05 11.29 11.47
C LEU A 126 -8.67 12.47 10.54
N GLY A 127 -9.51 12.80 9.55
CA GLY A 127 -9.26 13.89 8.61
C GLY A 127 -8.28 13.56 7.49
N VAL A 128 -7.83 12.30 7.37
CA VAL A 128 -6.94 11.88 6.30
C VAL A 128 -7.69 11.87 4.97
N THR A 129 -7.19 12.59 3.97
CA THR A 129 -7.76 12.57 2.62
C THR A 129 -7.52 11.22 1.97
N LEU A 130 -8.60 10.50 1.62
CA LEU A 130 -8.49 9.22 0.93
C LEU A 130 -7.91 9.41 -0.48
N THR A 131 -6.68 8.99 -0.69
CA THR A 131 -5.92 9.09 -1.94
C THR A 131 -5.20 7.76 -2.24
N PRO A 132 -5.01 7.36 -3.49
CA PRO A 132 -5.55 7.94 -4.73
C PRO A 132 -7.08 7.75 -4.86
N LYS A 133 -7.68 8.31 -5.94
CA LYS A 133 -9.14 8.26 -6.15
C LYS A 133 -9.76 6.85 -5.98
N LYS A 134 -9.03 5.80 -6.33
CA LYS A 134 -9.48 4.40 -6.16
C LYS A 134 -9.79 4.05 -4.69
N MET A 135 -9.11 4.67 -3.71
CA MET A 135 -9.40 4.43 -2.28
C MET A 135 -10.77 4.98 -1.89
N LYS A 136 -11.20 6.11 -2.46
CA LYS A 136 -12.57 6.62 -2.29
C LYS A 136 -13.61 5.67 -2.89
N VAL A 137 -13.28 5.03 -4.01
CA VAL A 137 -14.16 4.02 -4.63
C VAL A 137 -14.25 2.79 -3.73
N LEU A 138 -13.13 2.23 -3.28
CA LEU A 138 -13.09 1.08 -2.35
C LEU A 138 -13.89 1.36 -1.08
N HIS A 139 -13.74 2.53 -0.50
CA HIS A 139 -14.47 2.96 0.69
C HIS A 139 -15.99 2.95 0.49
N ARG A 140 -16.48 3.35 -0.70
CA ARG A 140 -17.92 3.42 -1.02
C ARG A 140 -18.52 2.10 -1.49
N LEU A 141 -17.71 1.16 -1.97
CA LEU A 141 -18.22 -0.12 -2.47
C LEU A 141 -18.92 -0.91 -1.35
N PRO A 142 -20.03 -1.60 -1.65
CA PRO A 142 -20.60 -2.59 -0.76
C PRO A 142 -19.58 -3.68 -0.41
N VAL A 143 -19.61 -4.16 0.84
CA VAL A 143 -18.70 -5.22 1.34
C VAL A 143 -18.73 -6.45 0.44
N GLN A 144 -19.91 -6.83 -0.05
CA GLN A 144 -20.10 -8.00 -0.92
C GLN A 144 -19.32 -7.86 -2.23
N ILE A 145 -19.37 -6.68 -2.86
CA ILE A 145 -18.65 -6.43 -4.11
C ILE A 145 -17.14 -6.42 -3.87
N LEU A 146 -16.69 -5.77 -2.79
CA LEU A 146 -15.28 -5.75 -2.42
C LEU A 146 -14.76 -7.16 -2.11
N SER A 147 -15.52 -7.96 -1.35
CA SER A 147 -15.19 -9.35 -1.03
C SER A 147 -15.04 -10.22 -2.29
N ILE A 148 -15.95 -10.07 -3.26
CA ILE A 148 -15.85 -10.80 -4.54
C ILE A 148 -14.59 -10.34 -5.31
N GLY A 149 -14.32 -9.04 -5.36
CA GLY A 149 -13.11 -8.50 -5.98
C GLY A 149 -11.83 -9.03 -5.34
N LEU A 150 -11.79 -9.10 -4.01
CA LEU A 150 -10.65 -9.69 -3.27
C LEU A 150 -10.45 -11.17 -3.62
N ARG A 151 -11.53 -11.97 -3.69
CA ARG A 151 -11.43 -13.38 -4.09
C ARG A 151 -10.75 -13.53 -5.45
N PHE A 152 -11.18 -12.76 -6.45
CA PHE A 152 -10.54 -12.78 -7.76
C PHE A 152 -9.09 -12.30 -7.72
N ALA A 153 -8.81 -11.25 -6.96
CA ALA A 153 -7.44 -10.74 -6.80
C ALA A 153 -6.50 -11.78 -6.18
N PHE A 154 -6.93 -12.42 -5.08
CA PHE A 154 -6.14 -13.46 -4.39
C PHE A 154 -5.89 -14.71 -5.24
N GLN A 155 -6.82 -15.08 -6.12
CA GLN A 155 -6.71 -16.25 -7.01
C GLN A 155 -5.99 -15.92 -8.33
N SER A 156 -5.62 -14.67 -8.57
CA SER A 156 -4.97 -14.24 -9.80
C SER A 156 -3.45 -14.40 -9.74
N GLU A 157 -2.81 -14.47 -10.91
CA GLU A 157 -1.35 -14.40 -11.02
C GLU A 157 -0.80 -13.10 -10.39
N PHE A 158 -1.51 -11.98 -10.54
CA PHE A 158 -1.18 -10.73 -9.88
C PHE A 158 -1.17 -10.89 -8.36
N GLY A 159 -2.22 -11.49 -7.79
CA GLY A 159 -2.31 -11.74 -6.34
C GLY A 159 -1.17 -12.63 -5.85
N ASN A 160 -0.84 -13.68 -6.58
CA ASN A 160 0.28 -14.53 -6.24
C ASN A 160 1.61 -13.76 -6.28
N THR A 161 1.90 -13.03 -7.34
CA THR A 161 3.19 -12.36 -7.53
C THR A 161 3.38 -11.16 -6.59
N PHE A 162 2.36 -10.29 -6.44
CA PHE A 162 2.51 -8.99 -5.78
C PHE A 162 1.90 -8.93 -4.38
N MET A 163 1.01 -9.86 -4.02
CA MET A 163 0.38 -9.88 -2.70
C MET A 163 0.91 -11.03 -1.86
N TYR A 164 0.73 -12.29 -2.32
CA TYR A 164 1.13 -13.47 -1.58
C TYR A 164 2.63 -13.54 -1.32
N GLN A 165 3.44 -13.50 -2.39
CA GLN A 165 4.90 -13.63 -2.24
C GLN A 165 5.50 -12.51 -1.40
N HIS A 166 5.01 -11.27 -1.54
CA HIS A 166 5.47 -10.17 -0.71
C HIS A 166 5.10 -10.40 0.76
N SER A 167 3.86 -10.75 1.05
CA SER A 167 3.40 -11.02 2.43
C SER A 167 4.19 -12.16 3.07
N MET A 168 4.45 -13.24 2.35
CA MET A 168 5.13 -14.42 2.90
C MET A 168 6.64 -14.23 3.06
N LYS A 169 7.29 -13.45 2.19
CA LYS A 169 8.74 -13.19 2.26
C LYS A 169 9.11 -12.05 3.21
N ALA A 170 8.20 -11.13 3.50
CA ALA A 170 8.45 -9.92 4.29
C ALA A 170 7.66 -9.91 5.62
N LEU A 171 7.58 -11.04 6.32
CA LEU A 171 6.79 -11.23 7.54
C LEU A 171 7.07 -10.17 8.62
N ASP A 172 8.35 -9.90 8.89
CA ASP A 172 8.73 -8.95 9.95
C ASP A 172 8.39 -7.51 9.55
N GLU A 173 8.56 -7.17 8.26
CA GLU A 173 8.13 -5.88 7.72
C GLU A 173 6.62 -5.73 7.84
N MET A 174 5.84 -6.73 7.42
CA MET A 174 4.38 -6.68 7.49
C MET A 174 3.87 -6.60 8.93
N ARG A 175 4.49 -7.30 9.89
CA ARG A 175 4.18 -7.16 11.32
C ARG A 175 4.47 -5.75 11.84
N ALA A 176 5.62 -5.19 11.45
CA ALA A 176 5.95 -3.82 11.81
C ALA A 176 4.97 -2.80 11.24
N LEU A 177 4.56 -2.97 9.97
CA LEU A 177 3.56 -2.13 9.32
C LEU A 177 2.17 -2.27 9.97
N HIS A 178 1.76 -3.51 10.30
CA HIS A 178 0.52 -3.79 11.04
C HIS A 178 0.50 -3.01 12.37
N ASN A 179 1.51 -3.20 13.22
CA ASN A 179 1.57 -2.56 14.52
C ASN A 179 1.60 -1.03 14.42
N GLN A 180 2.34 -0.49 13.44
CA GLN A 180 2.42 0.95 13.22
C GLN A 180 1.10 1.54 12.71
N PHE A 181 0.41 0.84 11.81
CA PHE A 181 -0.85 1.29 11.26
C PHE A 181 -1.96 1.29 12.32
N TYR A 182 -2.13 0.17 13.02
CA TYR A 182 -3.14 0.09 14.09
C TYR A 182 -2.80 0.96 15.30
N GLY A 183 -1.52 1.14 15.61
CA GLY A 183 -1.09 2.13 16.60
C GLY A 183 -1.42 3.56 16.19
N TYR A 184 -1.35 3.89 14.89
CA TYR A 184 -1.72 5.21 14.39
C TYR A 184 -3.23 5.46 14.49
N ILE A 185 -4.07 4.56 13.99
CA ILE A 185 -5.53 4.75 14.02
C ILE A 185 -6.11 4.60 15.42
N GLY A 186 -5.58 3.71 16.29
CA GLY A 186 -6.04 3.51 17.66
C GLY A 186 -5.67 4.66 18.59
N SER A 187 -4.45 5.18 18.51
CA SER A 187 -3.99 6.30 19.35
C SER A 187 -4.77 7.59 19.11
N GLU A 188 -5.46 7.71 17.99
CA GLU A 188 -6.27 8.87 17.64
C GLU A 188 -7.77 8.67 17.98
N GLU A 189 -8.27 7.41 17.99
CA GLU A 189 -9.62 7.09 18.46
C GLU A 189 -9.77 7.35 19.97
N ASP A 190 -8.71 7.16 20.75
CA ASP A 190 -8.68 7.44 22.20
C ASP A 190 -8.63 8.95 22.55
N ARG A 191 -8.46 9.84 21.56
CA ARG A 191 -8.35 11.30 21.74
C ARG A 191 -9.65 12.07 21.48
N ASN A 192 -10.71 11.40 21.02
CA ASN A 192 -12.04 11.96 20.77
C ASN A 192 -13.08 11.39 21.73
#